data_4da862b68ae5c8fe010118c916cb02ce
#
_entry.id   4da862b68ae5c8fe010118c916cb02ce
#
_cell.length_a   1.000
_cell.length_b   1.000
_cell.length_c   1.000
_cell.angle_alpha   90.00
_cell.angle_beta   90.00
_cell.angle_gamma   90.00
#
_symmetry.space_group_name_H-M   'P 1'
#
loop_
_entity.id
_entity.type
_entity.pdbx_description
1 polymer ?
#
loop_
_entity_poly.entity_id
_entity_poly.type
_entity_poly.pdbx_seq_one_letter_code
_entity_poly.pdbx_strand_id
1 'polypeptide(L)'
;LRMEVQKNMFNYLVPYVVEETGRGERGYDIYSRLLKDRIIFLGTPVDDQVANVIIAQLLFLQNADPKKDIHLYINSPGGSVTAGLAIYDTMQFMTCDVNTYCIGQAASMGAVLLCGGTKGKRFALPNANIMIHQVLGGAQGQASDVEIRVNYMLSLKSRLNDIISFHTGQERDQVEKDCDRDNYMSAEEAKTYGLVDEVVKSQKEVSDSKSESSKS
;
A
#
# COMPACT_ATOMS: atom_id res chain seq x y z
N LEU A 1 37.41 26.59 -10.94
CA LEU A 1 35.97 26.42 -11.25
C LEU A 1 35.57 24.99 -10.89
N ARG A 2 35.02 24.79 -9.70
CA ARG A 2 34.42 23.51 -9.33
C ARG A 2 33.02 23.46 -9.98
N MET A 3 32.85 22.60 -10.96
CA MET A 3 31.53 22.20 -11.42
C MET A 3 30.92 21.27 -10.36
N GLU A 4 29.96 21.76 -9.59
CA GLU A 4 29.05 20.92 -8.85
C GLU A 4 28.13 20.28 -9.86
N VAL A 5 28.26 18.95 -10.00
CA VAL A 5 27.30 18.14 -10.73
C VAL A 5 26.05 18.08 -9.85
N GLN A 6 25.05 18.92 -10.13
CA GLN A 6 23.72 18.73 -9.61
C GLN A 6 23.27 17.34 -10.03
N LYS A 7 23.09 16.44 -9.04
CA LYS A 7 22.34 15.20 -9.24
C LYS A 7 20.97 15.60 -9.77
N ASN A 8 20.76 15.38 -11.05
CA ASN A 8 19.44 15.47 -11.65
C ASN A 8 18.55 14.47 -10.94
N MET A 9 17.80 14.91 -9.95
CA MET A 9 16.55 14.25 -9.62
C MET A 9 15.76 14.21 -10.92
N PHE A 10 15.38 13.02 -11.35
CA PHE A 10 14.43 12.86 -12.43
C PHE A 10 13.16 13.63 -12.03
N ASN A 11 13.02 14.83 -12.57
CA ASN A 11 11.76 15.55 -12.52
C ASN A 11 10.79 14.73 -13.36
N TYR A 12 10.02 13.85 -12.70
CA TYR A 12 8.81 13.34 -13.29
C TYR A 12 7.98 14.57 -13.63
N LEU A 13 7.77 14.81 -14.93
CA LEU A 13 6.82 15.82 -15.40
C LEU A 13 5.44 15.36 -14.93
N VAL A 14 5.00 15.91 -13.79
CA VAL A 14 3.64 15.68 -13.32
C VAL A 14 2.71 16.50 -14.21
N PRO A 15 1.82 15.87 -14.99
CA PRO A 15 0.91 16.60 -15.87
C PRO A 15 0.00 17.53 -15.08
N TYR A 16 -0.31 18.67 -15.68
CA TYR A 16 -1.24 19.65 -15.15
C TYR A 16 -2.56 19.58 -15.92
N VAL A 17 -3.67 19.52 -15.21
CA VAL A 17 -5.02 19.40 -15.77
C VAL A 17 -5.80 20.66 -15.44
N VAL A 18 -6.47 21.25 -16.41
CA VAL A 18 -7.34 22.42 -16.23
C VAL A 18 -8.80 21.96 -16.36
N GLU A 19 -9.60 22.25 -15.33
CA GLU A 19 -11.04 22.02 -15.34
C GLU A 19 -11.78 23.36 -15.48
N GLU A 20 -12.71 23.44 -16.43
CA GLU A 20 -13.66 24.52 -16.50
C GLU A 20 -14.78 24.31 -15.46
N THR A 21 -14.99 25.28 -14.62
CA THR A 21 -16.08 25.30 -13.64
C THR A 21 -16.97 26.50 -13.88
N GLY A 22 -18.20 26.48 -13.38
CA GLY A 22 -19.10 27.64 -13.47
C GLY A 22 -18.58 28.93 -12.80
N ARG A 23 -17.39 28.87 -12.16
CA ARG A 23 -16.68 30.00 -11.53
C ARG A 23 -15.33 30.31 -12.17
N GLY A 24 -15.06 29.73 -13.36
CA GLY A 24 -13.80 29.89 -14.10
C GLY A 24 -12.95 28.63 -14.12
N GLU A 25 -11.76 28.72 -14.71
CA GLU A 25 -10.79 27.66 -14.84
C GLU A 25 -10.07 27.39 -13.51
N ARG A 26 -9.88 26.09 -13.18
CA ARG A 26 -9.03 25.66 -12.07
C ARG A 26 -8.02 24.60 -12.55
N GLY A 27 -6.77 24.86 -12.28
CA GLY A 27 -5.69 23.93 -12.57
C GLY A 27 -5.34 23.05 -11.37
N TYR A 28 -5.00 21.79 -11.67
CA TYR A 28 -4.54 20.80 -10.71
C TYR A 28 -3.39 20.01 -11.32
N ASP A 29 -2.40 19.61 -10.53
CA ASP A 29 -1.59 18.46 -10.93
C ASP A 29 -2.44 17.19 -10.94
N ILE A 30 -2.01 16.17 -11.69
CA ILE A 30 -2.82 14.96 -11.88
C ILE A 30 -3.12 14.22 -10.56
N TYR A 31 -2.19 14.19 -9.61
CA TYR A 31 -2.41 13.51 -8.33
C TYR A 31 -3.41 14.28 -7.46
N SER A 32 -3.30 15.62 -7.40
CA SER A 32 -4.28 16.47 -6.72
C SER A 32 -5.68 16.35 -7.35
N ARG A 33 -5.75 16.17 -8.67
CA ARG A 33 -7.03 15.94 -9.35
C ARG A 33 -7.64 14.60 -8.99
N LEU A 34 -6.84 13.53 -9.00
CA LEU A 34 -7.28 12.19 -8.61
C LEU A 34 -7.67 12.11 -7.13
N LEU A 35 -7.00 12.87 -6.26
CA LEU A 35 -7.34 12.94 -4.85
C LEU A 35 -8.77 13.46 -4.62
N LYS A 36 -9.29 14.36 -5.47
CA LYS A 36 -10.70 14.79 -5.42
C LYS A 36 -11.66 13.62 -5.64
N ASP A 37 -11.25 12.62 -6.42
CA ASP A 37 -12.01 11.39 -6.66
C ASP A 37 -11.65 10.29 -5.62
N ARG A 38 -10.98 10.68 -4.54
CA ARG A 38 -10.57 9.83 -3.40
C ARG A 38 -9.56 8.75 -3.79
N ILE A 39 -8.77 9.01 -4.81
CA ILE A 39 -7.73 8.11 -5.32
C ILE A 39 -6.37 8.56 -4.81
N ILE A 40 -5.65 7.63 -4.18
CA ILE A 40 -4.27 7.80 -3.69
C ILE A 40 -3.38 6.81 -4.41
N PHE A 41 -2.14 7.22 -4.73
CA PHE A 41 -1.13 6.36 -5.34
C PHE A 41 0.05 6.12 -4.42
N LEU A 42 0.38 4.85 -4.21
CA LEU A 42 1.66 4.40 -3.69
C LEU A 42 2.45 3.76 -4.86
N GLY A 43 3.17 4.59 -5.60
CA GLY A 43 3.90 4.22 -6.83
C GLY A 43 5.43 4.18 -6.67
N THR A 44 5.94 4.19 -5.44
CA THR A 44 7.37 4.28 -5.11
C THR A 44 7.73 3.36 -3.95
N PRO A 45 9.02 3.20 -3.61
CA PRO A 45 9.40 2.61 -2.33
C PRO A 45 8.78 3.36 -1.15
N VAL A 46 8.47 2.63 -0.09
CA VAL A 46 7.92 3.17 1.15
C VAL A 46 9.05 3.71 2.03
N ASP A 47 9.06 5.01 2.24
CA ASP A 47 9.91 5.72 3.19
C ASP A 47 9.08 6.66 4.08
N ASP A 48 9.73 7.36 5.01
CA ASP A 48 9.04 8.26 5.94
C ASP A 48 8.34 9.43 5.23
N GLN A 49 8.89 9.95 4.13
CA GLN A 49 8.29 11.05 3.38
C GLN A 49 7.04 10.60 2.65
N VAL A 50 7.13 9.47 1.94
CA VAL A 50 5.98 8.84 1.25
C VAL A 50 4.88 8.49 2.26
N ALA A 51 5.25 7.90 3.40
CA ALA A 51 4.28 7.55 4.44
C ALA A 51 3.54 8.78 4.97
N ASN A 52 4.25 9.85 5.29
CA ASN A 52 3.64 11.10 5.77
C ASN A 52 2.66 11.70 4.76
N VAL A 53 2.99 11.66 3.46
CA VAL A 53 2.10 12.17 2.39
C VAL A 53 0.86 11.29 2.26
N ILE A 54 1.00 9.96 2.25
CA ILE A 54 -0.13 9.02 2.16
C ILE A 54 -1.06 9.19 3.38
N ILE A 55 -0.49 9.25 4.59
CA ILE A 55 -1.24 9.45 5.84
C ILE A 55 -2.01 10.78 5.80
N ALA A 56 -1.36 11.86 5.39
CA ALA A 56 -2.02 13.16 5.27
C ALA A 56 -3.20 13.14 4.29
N GLN A 57 -3.06 12.44 3.15
CA GLN A 57 -4.12 12.26 2.16
C GLN A 57 -5.28 11.42 2.72
N LEU A 58 -4.97 10.32 3.43
CA LEU A 58 -5.98 9.48 4.08
C LEU A 58 -6.80 10.30 5.09
N LEU A 59 -6.15 10.99 6.01
CA LEU A 59 -6.82 11.82 7.02
C LEU A 59 -7.64 12.97 6.40
N PHE A 60 -7.10 13.61 5.36
CA PHE A 60 -7.83 14.65 4.62
C PHE A 60 -9.11 14.11 4.00
N LEU A 61 -9.05 12.95 3.34
CA LEU A 61 -10.21 12.34 2.69
C LEU A 61 -11.25 11.86 3.70
N GLN A 62 -10.82 11.28 4.82
CA GLN A 62 -11.76 10.91 5.90
C GLN A 62 -12.49 12.14 6.44
N ASN A 63 -11.75 13.22 6.71
CA ASN A 63 -12.39 14.46 7.22
C ASN A 63 -13.33 15.11 6.20
N ALA A 64 -13.05 14.97 4.89
CA ALA A 64 -13.90 15.50 3.83
C ALA A 64 -15.24 14.74 3.71
N ASP A 65 -15.22 13.41 3.80
CA ASP A 65 -16.43 12.56 3.81
C ASP A 65 -16.11 11.18 4.40
N PRO A 66 -16.47 10.91 5.66
CA PRO A 66 -16.16 9.64 6.33
C PRO A 66 -17.03 8.46 5.88
N LYS A 67 -17.99 8.66 4.98
CA LYS A 67 -18.90 7.62 4.50
C LYS A 67 -18.49 7.06 3.13
N LYS A 68 -17.58 7.73 2.45
CA LYS A 68 -17.14 7.32 1.12
C LYS A 68 -15.82 6.57 1.19
N ASP A 69 -15.71 5.52 0.40
CA ASP A 69 -14.51 4.72 0.26
C ASP A 69 -13.32 5.56 -0.23
N ILE A 70 -12.13 5.16 0.18
CA ILE A 70 -10.85 5.64 -0.36
C ILE A 70 -10.26 4.54 -1.23
N HIS A 71 -9.61 4.91 -2.32
CA HIS A 71 -9.01 4.01 -3.29
C HIS A 71 -7.49 4.17 -3.28
N LEU A 72 -6.77 3.20 -2.71
CA LEU A 72 -5.31 3.17 -2.65
C LEU A 72 -4.75 2.24 -3.74
N TYR A 73 -4.15 2.83 -4.77
CA TYR A 73 -3.48 2.11 -5.85
C TYR A 73 -2.01 1.88 -5.49
N ILE A 74 -1.57 0.63 -5.56
CA ILE A 74 -0.25 0.20 -5.12
C ILE A 74 0.55 -0.37 -6.30
N ASN A 75 1.71 0.26 -6.56
CA ASN A 75 2.76 -0.23 -7.45
C ASN A 75 4.10 0.01 -6.76
N SER A 76 4.40 -0.78 -5.74
CA SER A 76 5.51 -0.53 -4.83
C SER A 76 6.33 -1.79 -4.56
N PRO A 77 7.67 -1.69 -4.53
CA PRO A 77 8.54 -2.77 -4.09
C PRO A 77 8.56 -2.95 -2.56
N GLY A 78 7.80 -2.16 -1.81
CA GLY A 78 7.88 -2.10 -0.36
C GLY A 78 8.91 -1.09 0.14
N GLY A 79 9.50 -1.32 1.30
CA GLY A 79 10.49 -0.39 1.88
C GLY A 79 10.52 -0.42 3.40
N SER A 80 10.60 0.75 4.04
CA SER A 80 10.69 0.89 5.49
C SER A 80 9.48 0.26 6.21
N VAL A 81 9.75 -0.69 7.10
CA VAL A 81 8.69 -1.38 7.87
C VAL A 81 7.95 -0.40 8.77
N THR A 82 8.67 0.49 9.48
CA THR A 82 8.05 1.45 10.41
C THR A 82 7.19 2.48 9.68
N ALA A 83 7.66 2.98 8.54
CA ALA A 83 6.90 3.88 7.68
C ALA A 83 5.64 3.19 7.11
N GLY A 84 5.77 1.94 6.67
CA GLY A 84 4.63 1.15 6.19
C GLY A 84 3.61 0.82 7.28
N LEU A 85 4.07 0.49 8.49
CA LEU A 85 3.16 0.27 9.64
C LEU A 85 2.41 1.55 10.01
N ALA A 86 3.00 2.73 9.87
CA ALA A 86 2.30 4.00 10.12
C ALA A 86 1.14 4.20 9.12
N ILE A 87 1.35 3.85 7.84
CA ILE A 87 0.26 3.86 6.84
C ILE A 87 -0.80 2.81 7.20
N TYR A 88 -0.37 1.57 7.49
CA TYR A 88 -1.25 0.46 7.85
C TYR A 88 -2.14 0.81 9.05
N ASP A 89 -1.55 1.25 10.15
CA ASP A 89 -2.28 1.63 11.36
C ASP A 89 -3.27 2.77 11.08
N THR A 90 -2.89 3.74 10.24
CA THR A 90 -3.80 4.79 9.81
C THR A 90 -4.99 4.23 9.02
N MET A 91 -4.75 3.29 8.07
CA MET A 91 -5.83 2.63 7.34
C MET A 91 -6.80 1.90 8.28
N GLN A 92 -6.27 1.19 9.30
CA GLN A 92 -7.10 0.48 10.28
C GLN A 92 -7.85 1.42 11.25
N PHE A 93 -7.27 2.59 11.55
CA PHE A 93 -7.86 3.60 12.43
C PHE A 93 -9.04 4.35 11.78
N MET A 94 -9.11 4.37 10.46
CA MET A 94 -10.13 5.11 9.72
C MET A 94 -11.52 4.50 9.86
N THR A 95 -12.55 5.34 9.74
CA THR A 95 -13.96 4.90 9.76
C THR A 95 -14.52 4.60 8.37
N CYS A 96 -13.89 5.16 7.31
CA CYS A 96 -14.24 4.84 5.93
C CYS A 96 -13.44 3.65 5.43
N ASP A 97 -14.03 2.90 4.50
CA ASP A 97 -13.36 1.77 3.88
C ASP A 97 -12.19 2.21 2.99
N VAL A 98 -11.09 1.47 3.05
CA VAL A 98 -9.93 1.67 2.19
C VAL A 98 -9.83 0.49 1.22
N ASN A 99 -10.20 0.75 -0.03
CA ASN A 99 -10.08 -0.22 -1.12
C ASN A 99 -8.63 -0.21 -1.61
N THR A 100 -8.00 -1.36 -1.73
CA THR A 100 -6.62 -1.48 -2.20
C THR A 100 -6.56 -2.17 -3.56
N TYR A 101 -5.68 -1.67 -4.43
CA TYR A 101 -5.53 -2.18 -5.80
C TYR A 101 -4.06 -2.41 -6.11
N CYS A 102 -3.66 -3.65 -6.39
CA CYS A 102 -2.34 -3.93 -6.93
C CYS A 102 -2.32 -3.69 -8.45
N ILE A 103 -1.54 -2.70 -8.88
CA ILE A 103 -1.27 -2.39 -10.27
C ILE A 103 0.23 -2.55 -10.55
N GLY A 104 0.63 -3.58 -11.30
CA GLY A 104 2.04 -3.90 -11.51
C GLY A 104 2.60 -4.76 -10.39
N GLN A 105 3.02 -4.20 -9.26
CA GLN A 105 3.52 -4.99 -8.14
C GLN A 105 3.12 -4.45 -6.77
N ALA A 106 2.97 -5.37 -5.83
CA ALA A 106 2.92 -5.08 -4.40
C ALA A 106 3.85 -6.04 -3.68
N ALA A 107 5.05 -5.59 -3.34
CA ALA A 107 6.06 -6.44 -2.72
C ALA A 107 6.39 -5.99 -1.28
N SER A 108 6.74 -6.95 -0.40
CA SER A 108 7.16 -6.67 0.97
C SER A 108 6.13 -5.81 1.72
N MET A 109 6.50 -4.63 2.23
CA MET A 109 5.53 -3.71 2.85
C MET A 109 4.38 -3.31 1.91
N GLY A 110 4.59 -3.30 0.59
CA GLY A 110 3.51 -3.09 -0.39
C GLY A 110 2.45 -4.19 -0.34
N ALA A 111 2.84 -5.45 -0.15
CA ALA A 111 1.91 -6.57 0.03
C ALA A 111 1.15 -6.48 1.36
N VAL A 112 1.82 -6.03 2.42
CA VAL A 112 1.17 -5.80 3.73
C VAL A 112 0.11 -4.71 3.64
N LEU A 113 0.41 -3.60 2.96
CA LEU A 113 -0.55 -2.53 2.74
C LEU A 113 -1.71 -2.97 1.82
N LEU A 114 -1.43 -3.80 0.81
CA LEU A 114 -2.45 -4.37 -0.06
C LEU A 114 -3.43 -5.23 0.72
N CYS A 115 -2.93 -6.21 1.48
CA CYS A 115 -3.80 -7.09 2.26
C CYS A 115 -4.46 -6.38 3.44
N GLY A 116 -3.89 -5.26 3.92
CA GLY A 116 -4.45 -4.40 4.96
C GLY A 116 -5.65 -3.56 4.54
N GLY A 117 -6.09 -3.61 3.29
CA GLY A 117 -7.33 -2.99 2.83
C GLY A 117 -8.57 -3.61 3.46
N THR A 118 -9.70 -2.94 3.32
CA THR A 118 -11.00 -3.42 3.82
C THR A 118 -11.35 -4.77 3.18
N LYS A 119 -11.70 -5.75 3.99
CA LYS A 119 -12.04 -7.10 3.53
C LYS A 119 -13.19 -7.05 2.51
N GLY A 120 -13.06 -7.79 1.42
CA GLY A 120 -13.99 -7.77 0.27
C GLY A 120 -13.71 -6.62 -0.71
N LYS A 121 -12.72 -5.75 -0.42
CA LYS A 121 -12.38 -4.57 -1.23
C LYS A 121 -10.88 -4.48 -1.56
N ARG A 122 -10.20 -5.64 -1.61
CA ARG A 122 -8.77 -5.76 -1.95
C ARG A 122 -8.66 -6.40 -3.32
N PHE A 123 -8.06 -5.71 -4.25
CA PHE A 123 -8.09 -6.06 -5.67
C PHE A 123 -6.67 -6.18 -6.24
N ALA A 124 -6.52 -7.05 -7.25
CA ALA A 124 -5.33 -7.08 -8.11
C ALA A 124 -5.74 -7.07 -9.59
N LEU A 125 -4.93 -6.41 -10.43
CA LEU A 125 -5.07 -6.54 -11.87
C LEU A 125 -4.46 -7.87 -12.34
N PRO A 126 -4.90 -8.44 -13.48
CA PRO A 126 -4.55 -9.81 -13.87
C PRO A 126 -3.05 -10.10 -14.03
N ASN A 127 -2.27 -9.08 -14.38
CA ASN A 127 -0.82 -9.19 -14.58
C ASN A 127 -0.02 -8.62 -13.39
N ALA A 128 -0.68 -8.33 -12.26
CA ALA A 128 0.00 -7.86 -11.07
C ALA A 128 0.77 -9.00 -10.38
N ASN A 129 1.90 -8.65 -9.77
CA ASN A 129 2.72 -9.55 -8.98
C ASN A 129 2.67 -9.12 -7.51
N ILE A 130 2.44 -10.06 -6.63
CA ILE A 130 2.46 -9.84 -5.20
C ILE A 130 3.61 -10.66 -4.59
N MET A 131 4.37 -10.06 -3.69
CA MET A 131 5.48 -10.76 -3.06
C MET A 131 5.50 -10.51 -1.55
N ILE A 132 5.56 -11.60 -0.80
CA ILE A 132 5.75 -11.58 0.65
C ILE A 132 7.12 -12.16 1.00
N HIS A 133 7.75 -11.61 2.02
CA HIS A 133 9.00 -12.10 2.58
C HIS A 133 9.24 -11.55 3.99
N GLN A 134 10.22 -12.11 4.70
CA GLN A 134 10.58 -11.65 6.03
C GLN A 134 11.24 -10.27 6.03
N VAL A 135 11.30 -9.65 7.22
CA VAL A 135 12.01 -8.38 7.42
C VAL A 135 13.49 -8.52 7.03
N LEU A 136 13.94 -7.64 6.16
CA LEU A 136 15.36 -7.53 5.81
C LEU A 136 16.02 -6.42 6.63
N GLY A 137 17.22 -6.65 7.09
CA GLY A 137 18.00 -5.65 7.81
C GLY A 137 19.32 -6.22 8.31
N GLY A 138 20.09 -5.37 8.96
CA GLY A 138 21.35 -5.73 9.58
C GLY A 138 21.61 -4.90 10.82
N ALA A 139 22.50 -5.39 11.69
CA ALA A 139 22.96 -4.68 12.88
C ALA A 139 24.48 -4.66 12.91
N GLN A 140 25.07 -3.53 13.30
CA GLN A 140 26.49 -3.35 13.48
C GLN A 140 26.74 -2.45 14.68
N GLY A 141 27.78 -2.70 15.44
CA GLY A 141 28.13 -1.94 16.63
C GLY A 141 28.62 -2.83 17.79
N GLN A 142 28.46 -2.36 19.03
CA GLN A 142 28.76 -3.15 20.22
C GLN A 142 27.79 -4.32 20.36
N ALA A 143 28.22 -5.42 21.02
CA ALA A 143 27.42 -6.64 21.13
C ALA A 143 26.02 -6.38 21.69
N SER A 144 25.89 -5.58 22.73
CA SER A 144 24.61 -5.24 23.34
C SER A 144 23.70 -4.45 22.38
N ASP A 145 24.27 -3.52 21.59
CA ASP A 145 23.50 -2.76 20.60
C ASP A 145 23.03 -3.65 19.45
N VAL A 146 23.87 -4.60 19.03
CA VAL A 146 23.51 -5.60 18.02
C VAL A 146 22.36 -6.47 18.52
N GLU A 147 22.42 -6.96 19.77
CA GLU A 147 21.36 -7.75 20.38
C GLU A 147 20.03 -6.99 20.44
N ILE A 148 20.04 -5.74 20.88
CA ILE A 148 18.84 -4.88 20.92
C ILE A 148 18.23 -4.73 19.51
N ARG A 149 19.04 -4.46 18.49
CA ARG A 149 18.57 -4.30 17.13
C ARG A 149 18.02 -5.59 16.53
N VAL A 150 18.68 -6.73 16.78
CA VAL A 150 18.21 -8.04 16.33
C VAL A 150 16.86 -8.38 16.97
N ASN A 151 16.74 -8.19 18.30
CA ASN A 151 15.47 -8.44 19.01
C ASN A 151 14.35 -7.54 18.48
N TYR A 152 14.64 -6.28 18.15
CA TYR A 152 13.68 -5.38 17.53
C TYR A 152 13.25 -5.87 16.13
N MET A 153 14.19 -6.30 15.28
CA MET A 153 13.88 -6.87 13.97
C MET A 153 13.01 -8.12 14.07
N LEU A 154 13.30 -9.00 15.02
CA LEU A 154 12.48 -10.20 15.28
C LEU A 154 11.07 -9.83 15.74
N SER A 155 10.92 -8.78 16.55
CA SER A 155 9.60 -8.28 16.95
C SER A 155 8.79 -7.72 15.76
N LEU A 156 9.46 -7.02 14.83
CA LEU A 156 8.83 -6.55 13.60
C LEU A 156 8.43 -7.72 12.69
N LYS A 157 9.31 -8.73 12.51
CA LYS A 157 8.99 -9.96 11.76
C LYS A 157 7.72 -10.61 12.31
N SER A 158 7.66 -10.83 13.63
CA SER A 158 6.48 -11.43 14.27
C SER A 158 5.22 -10.62 13.98
N ARG A 159 5.28 -9.30 14.16
CA ARG A 159 4.14 -8.40 13.93
C ARG A 159 3.63 -8.44 12.49
N LEU A 160 4.52 -8.44 11.49
CA LEU A 160 4.13 -8.53 10.09
C LEU A 160 3.49 -9.88 9.76
N ASN A 161 4.02 -10.98 10.30
CA ASN A 161 3.41 -12.30 10.13
C ASN A 161 2.01 -12.35 10.77
N ASP A 162 1.81 -11.75 11.93
CA ASP A 162 0.51 -11.66 12.58
C ASP A 162 -0.49 -10.83 11.75
N ILE A 163 -0.06 -9.71 11.17
CA ILE A 163 -0.88 -8.89 10.27
C ILE A 163 -1.29 -9.68 9.01
N ILE A 164 -0.32 -10.33 8.35
CA ILE A 164 -0.61 -11.13 7.15
C ILE A 164 -1.56 -12.27 7.49
N SER A 165 -1.32 -13.02 8.56
CA SER A 165 -2.18 -14.10 9.03
C SER A 165 -3.61 -13.61 9.30
N PHE A 166 -3.76 -12.48 10.00
CA PHE A 166 -5.06 -11.87 10.29
C PHE A 166 -5.87 -11.52 9.03
N HIS A 167 -5.23 -10.89 8.05
CA HIS A 167 -5.92 -10.45 6.84
C HIS A 167 -6.16 -11.54 5.80
N THR A 168 -5.28 -12.55 5.75
CA THR A 168 -5.39 -13.65 4.78
C THR A 168 -6.21 -14.81 5.30
N GLY A 169 -6.28 -15.00 6.61
CA GLY A 169 -6.84 -16.19 7.24
C GLY A 169 -5.94 -17.42 7.20
N GLN A 170 -4.69 -17.25 6.74
CA GLN A 170 -3.68 -18.32 6.80
C GLN A 170 -3.21 -18.53 8.24
N GLU A 171 -2.88 -19.77 8.58
CA GLU A 171 -2.27 -20.10 9.85
C GLU A 171 -0.92 -19.35 10.01
N ARG A 172 -0.68 -18.78 11.19
CA ARG A 172 0.49 -17.94 11.45
C ARG A 172 1.82 -18.66 11.16
N ASP A 173 1.92 -19.96 11.52
CA ASP A 173 3.12 -20.76 11.27
C ASP A 173 3.33 -21.05 9.77
N GLN A 174 2.24 -21.08 9.00
CA GLN A 174 2.32 -21.18 7.54
C GLN A 174 2.82 -19.87 6.95
N VAL A 175 2.29 -18.72 7.38
CA VAL A 175 2.77 -17.39 6.96
C VAL A 175 4.26 -17.23 7.27
N GLU A 176 4.73 -17.67 8.43
CA GLU A 176 6.15 -17.58 8.79
C GLU A 176 7.06 -18.38 7.85
N LYS A 177 6.62 -19.56 7.41
CA LYS A 177 7.34 -20.40 6.43
C LYS A 177 7.31 -19.74 5.05
N ASP A 178 6.14 -19.24 4.63
CA ASP A 178 5.95 -18.65 3.30
C ASP A 178 6.69 -17.32 3.15
N CYS A 179 6.93 -16.62 4.26
CA CYS A 179 7.70 -15.38 4.31
C CYS A 179 9.19 -15.60 4.56
N ASP A 180 9.69 -16.84 4.75
CA ASP A 180 11.11 -17.07 5.04
C ASP A 180 12.03 -16.59 3.89
N ARG A 181 11.57 -16.70 2.67
CA ARG A 181 12.23 -16.22 1.45
C ARG A 181 11.23 -15.48 0.58
N ASP A 182 11.73 -14.82 -0.48
CA ASP A 182 10.88 -14.15 -1.46
C ASP A 182 9.88 -15.15 -2.04
N ASN A 183 8.61 -14.92 -1.76
CA ASN A 183 7.49 -15.72 -2.24
C ASN A 183 6.65 -14.87 -3.18
N TYR A 184 6.87 -15.04 -4.48
CA TYR A 184 6.17 -14.34 -5.55
C TYR A 184 4.90 -15.07 -5.92
N MET A 185 3.81 -14.33 -6.01
CA MET A 185 2.49 -14.81 -6.39
C MET A 185 1.95 -13.99 -7.56
N SER A 186 1.35 -14.67 -8.53
CA SER A 186 0.45 -14.05 -9.50
C SER A 186 -0.81 -13.50 -8.79
N ALA A 187 -1.59 -12.70 -9.49
CA ALA A 187 -2.84 -12.16 -8.94
C ALA A 187 -3.80 -13.27 -8.45
N GLU A 188 -3.93 -14.36 -9.22
CA GLU A 188 -4.80 -15.49 -8.86
C GLU A 188 -4.28 -16.30 -7.66
N GLU A 189 -2.97 -16.51 -7.57
CA GLU A 189 -2.35 -17.14 -6.41
C GLU A 189 -2.52 -16.28 -5.15
N ALA A 190 -2.35 -14.96 -5.27
CA ALA A 190 -2.56 -14.01 -4.17
C ALA A 190 -4.02 -13.97 -3.71
N LYS A 191 -4.99 -14.12 -4.62
CA LYS A 191 -6.40 -14.30 -4.29
C LYS A 191 -6.63 -15.60 -3.52
N THR A 192 -6.07 -16.71 -4.00
CA THR A 192 -6.18 -18.01 -3.34
C THR A 192 -5.54 -18.00 -1.95
N TYR A 193 -4.43 -17.30 -1.79
CA TYR A 193 -3.74 -17.12 -0.52
C TYR A 193 -4.52 -16.22 0.46
N GLY A 194 -5.34 -15.30 -0.06
CA GLY A 194 -6.15 -14.37 0.73
C GLY A 194 -5.54 -12.97 0.87
N LEU A 195 -4.45 -12.65 0.14
CA LEU A 195 -3.86 -11.31 0.12
C LEU A 195 -4.74 -10.28 -0.59
N VAL A 196 -5.54 -10.73 -1.55
CA VAL A 196 -6.57 -9.94 -2.22
C VAL A 196 -7.89 -10.72 -2.24
N ASP A 197 -8.99 -10.01 -2.44
CA ASP A 197 -10.32 -10.62 -2.50
C ASP A 197 -10.72 -10.96 -3.94
N GLU A 198 -10.33 -10.11 -4.92
CA GLU A 198 -10.72 -10.29 -6.32
C GLU A 198 -9.61 -9.90 -7.29
N VAL A 199 -9.55 -10.65 -8.41
CA VAL A 199 -8.75 -10.27 -9.59
C VAL A 199 -9.70 -9.65 -10.61
N VAL A 200 -9.50 -8.35 -10.92
CA VAL A 200 -10.45 -7.56 -11.71
C VAL A 200 -9.83 -7.14 -13.04
N LYS A 201 -10.55 -7.39 -14.14
CA LYS A 201 -10.12 -7.04 -15.51
C LYS A 201 -10.65 -5.67 -15.95
N SER A 202 -11.70 -5.21 -15.29
CA SER A 202 -12.32 -3.93 -15.63
C SER A 202 -12.87 -3.24 -14.38
N GLN A 203 -13.02 -1.91 -14.46
CA GLN A 203 -13.59 -1.12 -13.38
C GLN A 203 -15.09 -1.43 -13.15
N LYS A 204 -15.79 -2.03 -14.13
CA LYS A 204 -17.17 -2.49 -14.00
C LYS A 204 -17.27 -3.66 -13.01
N GLU A 205 -16.33 -4.59 -13.03
CA GLU A 205 -16.32 -5.73 -12.12
C GLU A 205 -16.18 -5.28 -10.64
N VAL A 206 -15.45 -4.19 -10.39
CA VAL A 206 -15.34 -3.58 -9.05
C VAL A 206 -16.68 -3.01 -8.58
N SER A 207 -17.51 -2.47 -9.49
CA SER A 207 -18.83 -1.92 -9.13
C SER A 207 -19.86 -3.03 -8.88
N ASP A 208 -19.75 -4.14 -9.59
CA ASP A 208 -20.69 -5.27 -9.48
C ASP A 208 -20.46 -6.04 -8.16
N SER A 209 -19.22 -6.24 -7.73
CA SER A 209 -18.89 -6.86 -6.44
C SER A 209 -19.43 -6.07 -5.24
N LYS A 210 -19.49 -4.72 -5.36
CA LYS A 210 -20.09 -3.84 -4.34
C LYS A 210 -21.62 -4.04 -4.20
N SER A 211 -22.32 -4.37 -5.30
CA SER A 211 -23.77 -4.56 -5.30
C SER A 211 -24.20 -5.88 -4.66
N GLU A 212 -23.34 -6.89 -4.65
CA GLU A 212 -23.61 -8.20 -4.04
C GLU A 212 -23.33 -8.20 -2.53
N SER A 213 -22.27 -7.53 -2.07
CA SER A 213 -21.94 -7.43 -0.64
C SER A 213 -22.90 -6.56 0.17
N SER A 214 -23.71 -5.71 -0.49
CA SER A 214 -24.74 -4.89 0.18
C SER A 214 -26.11 -5.61 0.32
N LYS A 215 -26.24 -6.85 -0.19
CA LYS A 215 -27.47 -7.66 -0.15
C LYS A 215 -27.40 -8.86 0.79
N SER A 216 -26.25 -9.11 1.41
CA SER A 216 -26.04 -10.13 2.44
C SER A 216 -25.90 -9.50 3.83
#